data_2284e38d9f2d6b64af301fc45dc3709a
#
_entry.id   2284e38d9f2d6b64af301fc45dc3709a
#
_cell.length_a   1.000
_cell.length_b   1.000
_cell.length_c   1.000
_cell.angle_alpha   90.00
_cell.angle_beta   90.00
_cell.angle_gamma   90.00
#
_symmetry.space_group_name_H-M   'P 1'
#
loop_
_entity.id
_entity.type
_entity.pdbx_description
1 polymer ?
#
loop_
_entity_poly.entity_id
_entity_poly.type
_entity_poly.pdbx_seq_one_letter_code
_entity_poly.pdbx_strand_id
1 'polypeptide(L)'
;MSESSGPRRARLYVTRIDPWSVTKAAFMLSIALAIVLIVSVMVIWFTLNTMGVIDALTRSVDDIIGSAGGAGFSLVDTLDFGQVLGATMVIAAVEIVLLSAMTAVFAFLYNLTVGITGGIEVVLQDQAQ
;
A
#
# COMPACT_ATOMS: atom_id res chain seq x y z
N MET A 1 -0.14 43.50 11.81
CA MET A 1 -0.75 42.53 12.69
C MET A 1 -0.97 41.23 12.01
N SER A 2 -1.91 41.19 11.13
CA SER A 2 -2.23 39.96 10.45
C SER A 2 -1.08 39.40 9.66
N GLU A 3 -0.24 40.27 9.17
CA GLU A 3 0.88 39.83 8.37
C GLU A 3 1.87 39.03 9.17
N SER A 4 2.19 39.49 10.36
CA SER A 4 3.13 38.75 11.19
C SER A 4 2.53 37.45 11.71
N SER A 5 1.24 37.44 11.97
CA SER A 5 0.58 36.24 12.45
C SER A 5 0.53 35.15 11.39
N GLY A 6 0.32 35.55 10.12
CA GLY A 6 0.18 34.61 9.03
C GLY A 6 1.36 33.70 8.86
N PRO A 7 2.57 34.22 8.73
CA PRO A 7 3.74 33.34 8.57
C PRO A 7 3.96 32.41 9.75
N ARG A 8 3.72 32.89 10.94
CA ARG A 8 3.89 32.05 12.11
C ARG A 8 2.91 30.89 12.11
N ARG A 9 1.67 31.18 11.74
CA ARG A 9 0.66 30.12 11.68
C ARG A 9 1.02 29.06 10.67
N ALA A 10 1.53 29.48 9.52
CA ALA A 10 1.93 28.55 8.49
C ALA A 10 3.04 27.63 9.00
N ARG A 11 3.99 28.15 9.73
CA ARG A 11 5.08 27.35 10.26
C ARG A 11 4.58 26.37 11.31
N LEU A 12 3.64 26.79 12.15
CA LEU A 12 3.06 25.90 13.13
C LEU A 12 2.35 24.74 12.47
N TYR A 13 1.69 24.96 11.34
CA TYR A 13 1.05 23.89 10.62
C TYR A 13 2.06 22.86 10.15
N VAL A 14 3.19 23.31 9.64
CA VAL A 14 4.20 22.40 9.14
C VAL A 14 4.79 21.54 10.25
N THR A 15 4.93 22.09 11.44
CA THR A 15 5.51 21.34 12.56
C THR A 15 4.56 20.34 13.16
N ARG A 16 3.29 20.40 12.78
CA ARG A 16 2.31 19.49 13.38
C ARG A 16 1.51 18.77 12.31
N ILE A 17 1.58 17.47 12.33
CA ILE A 17 0.86 16.62 11.40
C ILE A 17 -0.32 16.01 12.14
N ASP A 18 -1.51 16.19 11.58
CA ASP A 18 -2.71 15.59 12.14
C ASP A 18 -2.77 14.12 11.70
N PRO A 19 -2.63 13.17 12.63
CA PRO A 19 -2.65 11.76 12.25
C PRO A 19 -3.93 11.35 11.54
N TRP A 20 -5.04 11.95 11.93
CA TRP A 20 -6.32 11.59 11.32
C TRP A 20 -6.39 12.00 9.86
N SER A 21 -5.96 13.23 9.56
CA SER A 21 -5.97 13.72 8.18
C SER A 21 -4.99 12.94 7.32
N VAL A 22 -3.82 12.64 7.84
CA VAL A 22 -2.81 11.88 7.12
C VAL A 22 -3.31 10.46 6.86
N THR A 23 -3.97 9.88 7.84
CA THR A 23 -4.51 8.53 7.70
C THR A 23 -5.60 8.49 6.63
N LYS A 24 -6.47 9.50 6.59
CA LYS A 24 -7.50 9.58 5.56
C LYS A 24 -6.87 9.70 4.17
N ALA A 25 -5.87 10.55 4.04
CA ALA A 25 -5.18 10.70 2.77
C ALA A 25 -4.49 9.41 2.35
N ALA A 26 -3.86 8.74 3.29
CA ALA A 26 -3.21 7.46 3.02
C ALA A 26 -4.22 6.40 2.62
N PHE A 27 -5.38 6.41 3.26
CA PHE A 27 -6.44 5.46 2.92
C PHE A 27 -6.91 5.66 1.49
N MET A 28 -7.13 6.90 1.10
CA MET A 28 -7.54 7.21 -0.27
C MET A 28 -6.46 6.82 -1.28
N LEU A 29 -5.21 7.11 -0.95
CA LEU A 29 -4.09 6.73 -1.81
C LEU A 29 -3.98 5.21 -1.90
N SER A 30 -4.20 4.52 -0.78
CA SER A 30 -4.14 3.07 -0.74
C SER A 30 -5.20 2.44 -1.64
N ILE A 31 -6.40 3.03 -1.66
CA ILE A 31 -7.46 2.56 -2.54
C ILE A 31 -7.04 2.72 -4.00
N ALA A 32 -6.46 3.87 -4.34
CA ALA A 32 -5.97 4.09 -5.69
C ALA A 32 -4.90 3.07 -6.07
N LEU A 33 -3.97 2.80 -5.16
CA LEU A 33 -2.94 1.80 -5.38
C LEU A 33 -3.52 0.39 -5.50
N ALA A 34 -4.56 0.10 -4.72
CA ALA A 34 -5.23 -1.19 -4.81
C ALA A 34 -5.87 -1.38 -6.18
N ILE A 35 -6.49 -0.34 -6.71
CA ILE A 35 -7.08 -0.40 -8.05
C ILE A 35 -5.99 -0.64 -9.09
N VAL A 36 -4.88 0.07 -8.98
CA VAL A 36 -3.75 -0.11 -9.89
C VAL A 36 -3.23 -1.55 -9.80
N LEU A 37 -3.12 -2.07 -8.60
CA LEU A 37 -2.66 -3.44 -8.39
C LEU A 37 -3.58 -4.45 -9.07
N ILE A 38 -4.89 -4.31 -8.84
CA ILE A 38 -5.87 -5.23 -9.42
C ILE A 38 -5.82 -5.16 -10.94
N VAL A 39 -5.82 -3.96 -11.51
CA VAL A 39 -5.77 -3.79 -12.96
C VAL A 39 -4.48 -4.37 -13.52
N SER A 40 -3.36 -4.12 -12.85
CA SER A 40 -2.06 -4.63 -13.30
C SER A 40 -2.03 -6.14 -13.32
N VAL A 41 -2.54 -6.78 -12.26
CA VAL A 41 -2.57 -8.24 -12.20
C VAL A 41 -3.46 -8.79 -13.29
N MET A 42 -4.61 -8.16 -13.52
CA MET A 42 -5.49 -8.62 -14.59
C MET A 42 -4.87 -8.50 -15.97
N VAL A 43 -4.18 -7.40 -16.23
CA VAL A 43 -3.50 -7.20 -17.50
C VAL A 43 -2.43 -8.27 -17.69
N ILE A 44 -1.63 -8.50 -16.65
CA ILE A 44 -0.58 -9.51 -16.70
C ILE A 44 -1.19 -10.89 -16.92
N TRP A 45 -2.25 -11.21 -16.19
CA TRP A 45 -2.91 -12.51 -16.31
C TRP A 45 -3.42 -12.74 -17.73
N PHE A 46 -4.14 -11.76 -18.29
CA PHE A 46 -4.66 -11.90 -19.64
C PHE A 46 -3.55 -12.00 -20.66
N THR A 47 -2.49 -11.24 -20.48
CA THR A 47 -1.34 -11.30 -21.40
C THR A 47 -0.70 -12.68 -21.36
N LEU A 48 -0.41 -13.19 -20.18
CA LEU A 48 0.21 -14.50 -20.04
C LEU A 48 -0.70 -15.61 -20.54
N ASN A 49 -1.99 -15.48 -20.27
CA ASN A 49 -2.95 -16.48 -20.73
C ASN A 49 -3.05 -16.50 -22.26
N THR A 50 -3.05 -15.33 -22.88
CA THR A 50 -3.10 -15.22 -24.34
C THR A 50 -1.86 -15.79 -24.98
N MET A 51 -0.71 -15.62 -24.33
CA MET A 51 0.55 -16.14 -24.85
C MET A 51 0.71 -17.66 -24.63
N GLY A 52 -0.20 -18.25 -23.87
CA GLY A 52 -0.13 -19.67 -23.57
C GLY A 52 0.84 -20.03 -22.47
N VAL A 53 1.38 -19.03 -21.75
CA VAL A 53 2.33 -19.28 -20.67
C VAL A 53 1.67 -20.03 -19.53
N ILE A 54 0.44 -19.63 -19.20
CA ILE A 54 -0.30 -20.26 -18.08
C ILE A 54 -0.52 -21.74 -18.39
N ASP A 55 -0.96 -22.04 -19.61
CA ASP A 55 -1.18 -23.44 -20.00
C ASP A 55 0.11 -24.24 -19.98
N ALA A 56 1.20 -23.64 -20.45
CA ALA A 56 2.50 -24.31 -20.46
C ALA A 56 2.98 -24.61 -19.05
N LEU A 57 2.84 -23.63 -18.16
CA LEU A 57 3.21 -23.82 -16.75
C LEU A 57 2.37 -24.90 -16.11
N THR A 58 1.07 -24.87 -16.34
CA THR A 58 0.16 -25.83 -15.76
C THR A 58 0.49 -27.24 -16.19
N ARG A 59 0.78 -27.43 -17.50
CA ARG A 59 1.16 -28.72 -18.01
C ARG A 59 2.46 -29.22 -17.40
N SER A 60 3.44 -28.34 -17.27
CA SER A 60 4.73 -28.71 -16.69
C SER A 60 4.57 -29.17 -15.24
N VAL A 61 3.78 -28.43 -14.46
CA VAL A 61 3.55 -28.77 -13.06
C VAL A 61 2.75 -30.06 -12.96
N ASP A 62 1.72 -30.21 -13.78
CA ASP A 62 0.91 -31.43 -13.77
C ASP A 62 1.74 -32.67 -14.12
N ASP A 63 2.68 -32.54 -15.07
CA ASP A 63 3.56 -33.62 -15.43
C ASP A 63 4.44 -34.01 -14.25
N ILE A 64 4.99 -33.04 -13.56
CA ILE A 64 5.85 -33.30 -12.39
C ILE A 64 5.05 -33.96 -11.28
N ILE A 65 3.87 -33.43 -10.97
CA ILE A 65 3.03 -33.96 -9.91
C ILE A 65 2.52 -35.34 -10.28
N GLY A 66 2.13 -35.51 -11.55
CA GLY A 66 1.67 -36.81 -12.02
C GLY A 66 2.77 -37.85 -11.94
N SER A 67 4.00 -37.48 -12.31
CA SER A 67 5.15 -38.36 -12.23
C SER A 67 5.46 -38.76 -10.80
N ALA A 68 5.25 -37.84 -9.87
CA ALA A 68 5.50 -38.11 -8.46
C ALA A 68 4.38 -38.90 -7.80
N GLY A 69 3.32 -39.23 -8.54
CA GLY A 69 2.20 -39.95 -7.98
C GLY A 69 1.27 -39.09 -7.17
N GLY A 70 1.33 -37.79 -7.34
CA GLY A 70 0.46 -36.86 -6.67
C GLY A 70 -0.98 -37.06 -7.12
N ALA A 71 -1.85 -37.40 -6.18
CA ALA A 71 -3.19 -37.81 -6.52
C ALA A 71 -4.06 -36.59 -6.81
N GLY A 72 -4.47 -36.44 -8.07
CA GLY A 72 -5.61 -35.62 -8.41
C GLY A 72 -5.52 -34.14 -8.10
N PHE A 73 -4.39 -33.67 -7.64
CA PHE A 73 -4.25 -32.24 -7.43
C PHE A 73 -3.88 -31.59 -8.75
N SER A 74 -4.75 -30.74 -9.25
CA SER A 74 -4.52 -30.04 -10.49
C SER A 74 -4.28 -28.58 -10.23
N LEU A 75 -3.15 -28.08 -10.70
CA LEU A 75 -2.84 -26.67 -10.60
C LEU A 75 -3.76 -25.84 -11.50
N VAL A 76 -4.31 -26.46 -12.55
CA VAL A 76 -5.23 -25.79 -13.43
C VAL A 76 -6.45 -25.29 -12.67
N ASP A 77 -6.97 -26.15 -11.78
CA ASP A 77 -8.14 -25.79 -11.00
C ASP A 77 -7.83 -24.72 -9.97
N THR A 78 -6.56 -24.64 -9.54
CA THR A 78 -6.14 -23.68 -8.54
C THR A 78 -5.79 -22.33 -9.15
N LEU A 79 -5.30 -22.32 -10.38
CA LEU A 79 -4.81 -21.10 -11.04
C LEU A 79 -5.79 -20.59 -12.08
N ASP A 80 -7.09 -20.63 -11.80
CA ASP A 80 -8.03 -20.02 -12.72
C ASP A 80 -8.12 -18.51 -12.43
N PHE A 81 -8.80 -17.81 -13.35
CA PHE A 81 -8.93 -16.37 -13.25
C PHE A 81 -9.59 -15.93 -11.93
N GLY A 82 -10.63 -16.66 -11.52
CA GLY A 82 -11.33 -16.34 -10.29
C GLY A 82 -10.45 -16.44 -9.06
N GLN A 83 -9.60 -17.46 -9.01
CA GLN A 83 -8.67 -17.64 -7.90
C GLN A 83 -7.65 -16.53 -7.86
N VAL A 84 -7.08 -16.17 -9.02
CA VAL A 84 -6.09 -15.10 -9.10
C VAL A 84 -6.73 -13.77 -8.71
N LEU A 85 -7.91 -13.49 -9.22
CA LEU A 85 -8.61 -12.26 -8.89
C LEU A 85 -8.94 -12.20 -7.40
N GLY A 86 -9.43 -13.30 -6.84
CA GLY A 86 -9.75 -13.35 -5.41
C GLY A 86 -8.53 -13.12 -4.54
N ALA A 87 -7.42 -13.78 -4.87
CA ALA A 87 -6.17 -13.59 -4.13
C ALA A 87 -5.69 -12.14 -4.22
N THR A 88 -5.80 -11.56 -5.41
CA THR A 88 -5.39 -10.17 -5.61
C THR A 88 -6.24 -9.23 -4.77
N MET A 89 -7.53 -9.49 -4.69
CA MET A 89 -8.41 -8.64 -3.89
C MET A 89 -8.09 -8.74 -2.40
N VAL A 90 -7.74 -9.93 -1.93
CA VAL A 90 -7.32 -10.09 -0.54
C VAL A 90 -6.03 -9.31 -0.28
N ILE A 91 -5.07 -9.43 -1.19
CA ILE A 91 -3.81 -8.69 -1.07
C ILE A 91 -4.07 -7.19 -1.09
N ALA A 92 -4.96 -6.74 -1.96
CA ALA A 92 -5.30 -5.33 -2.06
C ALA A 92 -5.94 -4.84 -0.74
N ALA A 93 -6.80 -5.63 -0.15
CA ALA A 93 -7.43 -5.27 1.12
C ALA A 93 -6.37 -5.17 2.23
N VAL A 94 -5.45 -6.11 2.27
CA VAL A 94 -4.35 -6.10 3.24
C VAL A 94 -3.47 -4.88 3.01
N GLU A 95 -3.18 -4.56 1.77
CA GLU A 95 -2.36 -3.40 1.43
C GLU A 95 -3.02 -2.11 1.92
N ILE A 96 -4.34 -1.96 1.73
CA ILE A 96 -5.05 -0.77 2.19
C ILE A 96 -4.92 -0.64 3.71
N VAL A 97 -5.16 -1.73 4.43
CA VAL A 97 -5.10 -1.72 5.89
C VAL A 97 -3.67 -1.43 6.36
N LEU A 98 -2.68 -2.09 5.75
CA LEU A 98 -1.29 -1.92 6.16
C LEU A 98 -0.80 -0.51 5.92
N LEU A 99 -1.05 0.04 4.72
CA LEU A 99 -0.59 1.38 4.40
C LEU A 99 -1.24 2.42 5.30
N SER A 100 -2.55 2.28 5.53
CA SER A 100 -3.26 3.22 6.40
C SER A 100 -2.72 3.15 7.82
N ALA A 101 -2.54 1.94 8.34
CA ALA A 101 -2.05 1.75 9.70
C ALA A 101 -0.63 2.24 9.85
N MET A 102 0.24 1.93 8.90
CA MET A 102 1.63 2.37 8.95
C MET A 102 1.72 3.89 8.89
N THR A 103 0.92 4.51 8.04
CA THR A 103 0.92 5.96 7.94
C THR A 103 0.45 6.60 9.24
N ALA A 104 -0.57 6.02 9.87
CA ALA A 104 -1.05 6.54 11.15
C ALA A 104 0.04 6.42 12.23
N VAL A 105 0.74 5.29 12.26
CA VAL A 105 1.81 5.08 13.21
C VAL A 105 2.95 6.06 12.96
N PHE A 106 3.35 6.24 11.72
CA PHE A 106 4.41 7.19 11.39
C PHE A 106 4.03 8.61 11.76
N ALA A 107 2.78 9.01 11.51
CA ALA A 107 2.32 10.33 11.87
C ALA A 107 2.35 10.52 13.39
N PHE A 108 1.92 9.50 14.11
CA PHE A 108 1.94 9.55 15.56
C PHE A 108 3.37 9.65 16.08
N LEU A 109 4.28 8.84 15.55
CA LEU A 109 5.68 8.89 15.94
C LEU A 109 6.32 10.22 15.59
N TYR A 110 5.97 10.77 14.43
CA TYR A 110 6.49 12.07 14.05
C TYR A 110 6.05 13.14 15.06
N ASN A 111 4.77 13.15 15.41
CA ASN A 111 4.27 14.11 16.37
C ASN A 111 4.93 13.94 17.72
N LEU A 112 5.14 12.69 18.12
CA LEU A 112 5.80 12.41 19.39
C LEU A 112 7.25 12.90 19.37
N THR A 113 7.94 12.68 18.27
CA THR A 113 9.32 13.11 18.12
C THR A 113 9.41 14.63 18.20
N VAL A 114 8.51 15.33 17.51
CA VAL A 114 8.50 16.78 17.55
C VAL A 114 8.24 17.26 18.98
N GLY A 115 7.36 16.60 19.69
CA GLY A 115 7.08 16.96 21.07
C GLY A 115 8.28 16.74 21.99
N ILE A 116 9.00 15.64 21.78
CA ILE A 116 10.15 15.31 22.63
C ILE A 116 11.33 16.22 22.33
N THR A 117 11.63 16.42 21.06
CA THR A 117 12.77 17.25 20.69
C THR A 117 12.52 18.73 20.95
N GLY A 118 11.32 19.04 21.37
CA GLY A 118 10.97 20.42 21.66
C GLY A 118 10.71 21.25 20.43
N GLY A 119 10.50 20.57 19.30
CA GLY A 119 10.22 21.31 18.09
C GLY A 119 11.41 22.15 17.67
N ILE A 120 12.41 21.50 17.11
CA ILE A 120 13.62 22.20 16.70
C ILE A 120 13.27 23.41 15.85
N GLU A 121 12.26 23.27 15.00
CA GLU A 121 11.85 24.38 14.17
C GLU A 121 11.28 25.52 14.98
N VAL A 122 10.55 25.21 16.05
CA VAL A 122 10.03 26.25 16.92
C VAL A 122 11.17 27.05 17.53
N VAL A 123 12.22 26.36 17.95
CA VAL A 123 13.39 27.03 18.48
C VAL A 123 14.03 27.93 17.44
N LEU A 124 14.15 27.44 16.23
CA LEU A 124 14.70 28.25 15.14
C LEU A 124 13.84 29.46 14.85
N GLN A 125 12.53 29.31 14.92
CA GLN A 125 11.64 30.43 14.71
C GLN A 125 11.82 31.51 15.77
N ASP A 126 11.98 31.10 17.01
CA ASP A 126 12.21 32.04 18.10
C ASP A 126 13.51 32.79 17.88
N GLN A 127 14.54 32.09 17.43
CA GLN A 127 15.80 32.75 17.15
C GLN A 127 15.69 33.72 15.99
N ALA A 128 14.87 33.40 15.02
CA ALA A 128 14.66 34.27 13.88
C ALA A 128 13.97 35.56 14.26
N GLN A 129 13.25 35.57 15.34
CA GLN A 129 12.60 36.80 15.83
C GLN A 129 13.59 37.68 16.56
#